data_95167202e3400a799a2850978cf305bb
#
_entry.id   95167202e3400a799a2850978cf305bb
#
_cell.length_a   1.000
_cell.length_b   1.000
_cell.length_c   1.000
_cell.angle_alpha   90.00
_cell.angle_beta   90.00
_cell.angle_gamma   90.00
#
_symmetry.space_group_name_H-M   'P 1'
#
loop_
_entity.id
_entity.type
_entity.pdbx_description
1 polymer ?
#
loop_
_entity_poly.entity_id
_entity_poly.type
_entity_poly.pdbx_seq_one_letter_code
_entity_poly.pdbx_strand_id
1 'polypeptide(L)'
;MAPLSLAAAGLLLVALVAPVGGYDVLADWAGWALVVVALRRLPGATATRQRPLLVGLAVAAGLLSAVLWFPVLHEPLVDVDPAIAWALSLPALLVSVLLAHELAAAAASAHDRPARRRWQLARTVAVLVAVLPVLVYGAGLDRLEPLAFVLADLLILAVIVMLLVDARRPWAGGTPRDFGRSPADAAGGS
;
A
#
# COMPACT_ATOMS: atom_id res chain seq x y z
N MET A 1 -4.66 -5.54 -16.20
CA MET A 1 -4.19 -4.42 -15.36
C MET A 1 -2.78 -4.74 -14.88
N ALA A 2 -1.89 -3.73 -14.87
CA ALA A 2 -0.56 -3.88 -14.28
C ALA A 2 -0.67 -4.17 -12.77
N PRO A 3 0.23 -4.99 -12.19
CA PRO A 3 0.14 -5.34 -10.77
C PRO A 3 0.09 -4.14 -9.83
N LEU A 4 0.92 -3.12 -10.07
CA LEU A 4 0.91 -1.91 -9.24
C LEU A 4 -0.37 -1.08 -9.38
N SER A 5 -1.00 -1.04 -10.56
CA SER A 5 -2.31 -0.39 -10.71
C SER A 5 -3.40 -1.11 -9.92
N LEU A 6 -3.32 -2.45 -9.83
CA LEU A 6 -4.24 -3.24 -9.03
C LEU A 6 -4.02 -3.01 -7.53
N ALA A 7 -2.76 -2.91 -7.08
CA ALA A 7 -2.43 -2.55 -5.71
C ALA A 7 -2.93 -1.15 -5.35
N ALA A 8 -2.73 -0.18 -6.26
CA ALA A 8 -3.22 1.18 -6.05
C ALA A 8 -4.75 1.24 -5.94
N ALA A 9 -5.47 0.49 -6.80
CA ALA A 9 -6.93 0.40 -6.73
C ALA A 9 -7.40 -0.23 -5.40
N GLY A 10 -6.70 -1.28 -4.93
CA GLY A 10 -6.98 -1.89 -3.63
C GLY A 10 -6.76 -0.91 -2.46
N LEU A 11 -5.62 -0.21 -2.43
CA LEU A 11 -5.34 0.78 -1.39
C LEU A 11 -6.28 1.99 -1.47
N LEU A 12 -6.71 2.39 -2.67
CA LEU A 12 -7.70 3.45 -2.83
C LEU A 12 -9.05 3.03 -2.23
N LEU A 13 -9.44 1.77 -2.42
CA LEU A 13 -10.67 1.24 -1.83
C LEU A 13 -10.59 1.22 -0.29
N VAL A 14 -9.43 0.88 0.28
CA VAL A 14 -9.18 0.94 1.74
C VAL A 14 -9.16 2.38 2.27
N ALA A 15 -8.67 3.35 1.47
CA ALA A 15 -8.58 4.75 1.88
C ALA A 15 -9.90 5.52 1.76
N LEU A 16 -10.86 5.02 0.98
CA LEU A 16 -12.16 5.65 0.79
C LEU A 16 -13.14 5.12 1.82
N VAL A 17 -13.74 6.02 2.58
CA VAL A 17 -14.79 5.71 3.56
C VAL A 17 -16.14 6.16 3.00
N ALA A 18 -17.11 5.28 2.95
CA ALA A 18 -18.47 5.59 2.49
C ALA A 18 -19.52 5.10 3.51
N PRO A 19 -19.74 5.83 4.60
CA PRO A 19 -20.62 5.40 5.68
C PRO A 19 -22.08 5.47 5.23
N VAL A 20 -22.78 4.33 5.27
CA VAL A 20 -24.23 4.22 5.01
C VAL A 20 -24.85 3.28 6.04
N GLY A 21 -25.79 3.78 6.83
CA GLY A 21 -26.51 2.97 7.80
C GLY A 21 -25.65 2.33 8.89
N GLY A 22 -24.53 2.96 9.26
CA GLY A 22 -23.58 2.45 10.27
C GLY A 22 -22.53 1.47 9.73
N TYR A 23 -22.58 1.15 8.44
CA TYR A 23 -21.57 0.33 7.76
C TYR A 23 -20.76 1.17 6.78
N ASP A 24 -19.49 0.84 6.61
CA ASP A 24 -18.73 1.31 5.46
C ASP A 24 -19.10 0.42 4.25
N VAL A 25 -19.73 1.03 3.24
CA VAL A 25 -20.12 0.33 2.00
C VAL A 25 -18.89 -0.08 1.19
N LEU A 26 -17.79 0.65 1.31
CA LEU A 26 -16.51 0.31 0.70
C LEU A 26 -15.78 -0.65 1.65
N ALA A 27 -16.06 -1.93 1.49
CA ALA A 27 -15.48 -2.96 2.34
C ALA A 27 -13.95 -3.02 2.18
N ASP A 28 -13.20 -2.53 3.16
CA ASP A 28 -11.73 -2.50 3.18
C ASP A 28 -11.10 -3.86 2.90
N TRP A 29 -11.72 -4.94 3.38
CA TRP A 29 -11.26 -6.30 3.11
C TRP A 29 -11.21 -6.63 1.62
N ALA A 30 -12.12 -6.06 0.80
CA ALA A 30 -12.09 -6.23 -0.65
C ALA A 30 -10.89 -5.48 -1.26
N GLY A 31 -10.57 -4.29 -0.74
CA GLY A 31 -9.35 -3.56 -1.10
C GLY A 31 -8.09 -4.38 -0.80
N TRP A 32 -8.02 -4.98 0.40
CA TRP A 32 -6.91 -5.87 0.76
C TRP A 32 -6.83 -7.12 -0.10
N ALA A 33 -7.95 -7.71 -0.51
CA ALA A 33 -7.96 -8.82 -1.46
C ALA A 33 -7.32 -8.44 -2.80
N LEU A 34 -7.62 -7.24 -3.32
CA LEU A 34 -6.97 -6.72 -4.53
C LEU A 34 -5.47 -6.51 -4.33
N VAL A 35 -5.04 -5.99 -3.17
CA VAL A 35 -3.62 -5.84 -2.82
C VAL A 35 -2.93 -7.21 -2.82
N VAL A 36 -3.51 -8.23 -2.17
CA VAL A 36 -2.95 -9.59 -2.14
C VAL A 36 -2.80 -10.17 -3.56
N VAL A 37 -3.81 -10.02 -4.41
CA VAL A 37 -3.75 -10.47 -5.81
C VAL A 37 -2.64 -9.71 -6.57
N ALA A 38 -2.53 -8.41 -6.35
CA ALA A 38 -1.48 -7.59 -6.96
C ALA A 38 -0.08 -8.04 -6.55
N LEU A 39 0.13 -8.25 -5.25
CA LEU A 39 1.42 -8.70 -4.70
C LEU A 39 1.84 -10.07 -5.25
N ARG A 40 0.88 -10.98 -5.43
CA ARG A 40 1.14 -12.30 -6.04
C ARG A 40 1.51 -12.22 -7.52
N ARG A 41 1.04 -11.18 -8.23
CA ARG A 41 1.30 -10.95 -9.66
C ARG A 41 2.55 -10.11 -9.95
N LEU A 42 3.22 -9.58 -8.92
CA LEU A 42 4.46 -8.82 -9.12
C LEU A 42 5.52 -9.70 -9.81
N PRO A 43 6.31 -9.13 -10.75
CA PRO A 43 7.37 -9.87 -11.45
C PRO A 43 8.39 -10.47 -10.50
N GLY A 44 9.07 -11.55 -10.95
CA GLY A 44 10.11 -12.22 -10.18
C GLY A 44 11.31 -11.33 -9.80
N ALA A 45 11.57 -10.26 -10.57
CA ALA A 45 12.60 -9.26 -10.23
C ALA A 45 12.31 -8.50 -8.93
N THR A 46 11.02 -8.45 -8.51
CA THR A 46 10.56 -7.91 -7.24
C THR A 46 10.30 -9.01 -6.20
N ALA A 47 10.55 -10.29 -6.55
CA ALA A 47 10.34 -11.42 -5.65
C ALA A 47 11.54 -11.57 -4.73
N THR A 48 11.57 -10.82 -3.64
CA THR A 48 12.56 -10.98 -2.59
C THR A 48 12.15 -12.07 -1.59
N ARG A 49 13.06 -12.42 -0.69
CA ARG A 49 12.79 -13.34 0.43
C ARG A 49 11.62 -12.87 1.32
N GLN A 50 11.27 -11.58 1.28
CA GLN A 50 10.24 -10.99 2.14
C GLN A 50 8.83 -11.04 1.54
N ARG A 51 8.68 -11.45 0.27
CA ARG A 51 7.37 -11.51 -0.40
C ARG A 51 6.33 -12.36 0.33
N PRO A 52 6.64 -13.56 0.86
CA PRO A 52 5.66 -14.32 1.64
C PRO A 52 5.17 -13.59 2.88
N LEU A 53 6.09 -12.88 3.58
CA LEU A 53 5.76 -12.05 4.73
C LEU A 53 4.84 -10.88 4.31
N LEU A 54 5.18 -10.19 3.23
CA LEU A 54 4.38 -9.08 2.71
C LEU A 54 2.94 -9.52 2.34
N VAL A 55 2.81 -10.67 1.67
CA VAL A 55 1.50 -11.26 1.36
C VAL A 55 0.77 -11.69 2.63
N GLY A 56 1.47 -12.30 3.59
CA GLY A 56 0.90 -12.70 4.87
C GLY A 56 0.35 -11.52 5.68
N LEU A 57 1.09 -10.41 5.72
CA LEU A 57 0.64 -9.17 6.37
C LEU A 57 -0.56 -8.53 5.67
N ALA A 58 -0.58 -8.53 4.33
CA ALA A 58 -1.74 -8.04 3.58
C ALA A 58 -3.00 -8.90 3.81
N VAL A 59 -2.84 -10.22 3.94
CA VAL A 59 -3.93 -11.13 4.33
C VAL A 59 -4.38 -10.82 5.75
N ALA A 60 -3.45 -10.66 6.70
CA ALA A 60 -3.78 -10.32 8.08
C ALA A 60 -4.55 -8.98 8.18
N ALA A 61 -4.09 -7.95 7.45
CA ALA A 61 -4.79 -6.67 7.37
C ALA A 61 -6.22 -6.84 6.82
N GLY A 62 -6.38 -7.64 5.76
CA GLY A 62 -7.70 -7.93 5.17
C GLY A 62 -8.63 -8.67 6.13
N LEU A 63 -8.12 -9.65 6.87
CA LEU A 63 -8.90 -10.38 7.87
C LEU A 63 -9.31 -9.48 9.03
N LEU A 64 -8.41 -8.64 9.53
CA LEU A 64 -8.73 -7.65 10.56
C LEU A 64 -9.78 -6.66 10.06
N SER A 65 -9.64 -6.13 8.84
CA SER A 65 -10.64 -5.24 8.24
C SER A 65 -11.99 -5.93 8.07
N ALA A 66 -12.02 -7.23 7.73
CA ALA A 66 -13.27 -8.00 7.64
C ALA A 66 -13.95 -8.17 9.00
N VAL A 67 -13.18 -8.39 10.08
CA VAL A 67 -13.70 -8.49 11.46
C VAL A 67 -14.23 -7.13 11.92
N LEU A 68 -13.47 -6.06 11.70
CA LEU A 68 -13.82 -4.70 12.10
C LEU A 68 -14.94 -4.07 11.26
N TRP A 69 -15.29 -4.68 10.13
CA TRP A 69 -16.40 -4.23 9.29
C TRP A 69 -17.77 -4.38 9.98
N PHE A 70 -17.86 -5.27 11.00
CA PHE A 70 -19.08 -5.43 11.78
C PHE A 70 -19.10 -4.44 12.93
N PRO A 71 -20.12 -3.53 13.04
CA PRO A 71 -20.20 -2.50 14.09
C PRO A 71 -20.14 -3.09 15.50
N VAL A 72 -20.78 -4.25 15.72
CA VAL A 72 -20.79 -4.97 17.03
C VAL A 72 -19.37 -5.32 17.52
N LEU A 73 -18.40 -5.48 16.60
CA LEU A 73 -17.00 -5.78 16.94
C LEU A 73 -16.14 -4.53 16.90
N HIS A 74 -16.48 -3.57 16.07
CA HIS A 74 -15.74 -2.31 15.88
C HIS A 74 -15.80 -1.44 17.15
N GLU A 75 -17.02 -1.12 17.62
CA GLU A 75 -17.27 -0.24 18.76
C GLU A 75 -16.48 -0.64 20.04
N PRO A 76 -16.54 -1.91 20.51
CA PRO A 76 -15.82 -2.28 21.73
C PRO A 76 -14.29 -2.39 21.54
N LEU A 77 -13.79 -2.53 20.33
CA LEU A 77 -12.35 -2.69 20.07
C LEU A 77 -11.65 -1.38 19.74
N VAL A 78 -12.32 -0.46 19.05
CA VAL A 78 -11.69 0.75 18.51
C VAL A 78 -12.04 1.99 19.32
N ASP A 79 -13.27 2.08 19.83
CA ASP A 79 -13.74 3.27 20.54
C ASP A 79 -13.30 3.32 22.01
N VAL A 80 -12.83 2.17 22.56
CA VAL A 80 -12.42 2.09 23.97
C VAL A 80 -11.01 2.63 24.19
N ASP A 81 -10.07 2.34 23.30
CA ASP A 81 -8.67 2.75 23.46
C ASP A 81 -7.99 2.99 22.08
N PRO A 82 -7.57 4.23 21.80
CA PRO A 82 -6.87 4.57 20.56
C PRO A 82 -5.59 3.75 20.33
N ALA A 83 -4.92 3.28 21.39
CA ALA A 83 -3.74 2.43 21.27
C ALA A 83 -4.10 1.05 20.68
N ILE A 84 -5.30 0.53 20.99
CA ILE A 84 -5.80 -0.72 20.38
C ILE A 84 -6.07 -0.50 18.88
N ALA A 85 -6.76 0.59 18.53
CA ALA A 85 -7.01 0.95 17.14
C ALA A 85 -5.70 1.04 16.34
N TRP A 86 -4.68 1.69 16.91
CA TRP A 86 -3.36 1.71 16.31
C TRP A 86 -2.73 0.32 16.18
N ALA A 87 -2.77 -0.50 17.23
CA ALA A 87 -2.20 -1.86 17.19
C ALA A 87 -2.85 -2.72 16.09
N LEU A 88 -4.16 -2.58 15.88
CA LEU A 88 -4.89 -3.25 14.81
C LEU A 88 -4.51 -2.74 13.41
N SER A 89 -4.02 -1.51 13.28
CA SER A 89 -3.53 -0.94 12.02
C SER A 89 -2.09 -1.36 11.66
N LEU A 90 -1.32 -1.93 12.60
CA LEU A 90 0.08 -2.31 12.39
C LEU A 90 0.31 -3.21 11.17
N PRO A 91 -0.49 -4.26 10.89
CA PRO A 91 -0.30 -5.07 9.69
C PRO A 91 -0.37 -4.25 8.40
N ALA A 92 -1.29 -3.29 8.29
CA ALA A 92 -1.42 -2.40 7.14
C ALA A 92 -0.21 -1.46 6.99
N LEU A 93 0.26 -0.89 8.10
CA LEU A 93 1.46 -0.06 8.12
C LEU A 93 2.71 -0.85 7.74
N LEU A 94 2.86 -2.08 8.24
CA LEU A 94 3.97 -2.97 7.88
C LEU A 94 3.92 -3.38 6.41
N VAL A 95 2.74 -3.58 5.83
CA VAL A 95 2.60 -3.77 4.37
C VAL A 95 3.17 -2.56 3.64
N SER A 96 2.84 -1.35 4.06
CA SER A 96 3.33 -0.11 3.43
C SER A 96 4.86 0.01 3.52
N VAL A 97 5.46 -0.30 4.68
CA VAL A 97 6.92 -0.31 4.89
C VAL A 97 7.61 -1.33 3.99
N LEU A 98 7.13 -2.58 3.99
CA LEU A 98 7.75 -3.66 3.22
C LEU A 98 7.54 -3.46 1.72
N LEU A 99 6.35 -3.03 1.29
CA LEU A 99 6.07 -2.73 -0.11
C LEU A 99 7.01 -1.63 -0.62
N ALA A 100 7.17 -0.55 0.13
CA ALA A 100 8.10 0.53 -0.23
C ALA A 100 9.55 0.04 -0.27
N HIS A 101 9.96 -0.87 0.63
CA HIS A 101 11.28 -1.50 0.62
C HIS A 101 11.50 -2.32 -0.65
N GLU A 102 10.55 -3.20 -1.00
CA GLU A 102 10.60 -4.05 -2.18
C GLU A 102 10.68 -3.24 -3.48
N LEU A 103 9.83 -2.21 -3.60
CA LEU A 103 9.80 -1.35 -4.78
C LEU A 103 11.06 -0.48 -4.88
N ALA A 104 11.65 -0.04 -3.76
CA ALA A 104 12.95 0.62 -3.76
C ALA A 104 14.07 -0.30 -4.25
N ALA A 105 14.06 -1.57 -3.86
CA ALA A 105 15.02 -2.57 -4.30
C ALA A 105 14.86 -2.90 -5.80
N ALA A 106 13.63 -3.06 -6.28
CA ALA A 106 13.33 -3.29 -7.68
C ALA A 106 13.77 -2.10 -8.56
N ALA A 107 13.48 -0.86 -8.13
CA ALA A 107 13.93 0.34 -8.83
C ALA A 107 15.47 0.46 -8.82
N ALA A 108 16.14 0.04 -7.74
CA ALA A 108 17.60 0.01 -7.67
C ALA A 108 18.20 -0.98 -8.68
N SER A 109 17.64 -2.19 -8.78
CA SER A 109 18.07 -3.20 -9.75
C SER A 109 17.88 -2.75 -11.20
N ALA A 110 16.84 -1.95 -11.45
CA ALA A 110 16.57 -1.34 -12.75
C ALA A 110 17.34 -0.03 -13.01
N HIS A 111 18.23 0.38 -12.11
CA HIS A 111 18.98 1.65 -12.18
C HIS A 111 18.08 2.91 -12.22
N ASP A 112 16.82 2.81 -11.80
CA ASP A 112 15.87 3.92 -11.70
C ASP A 112 16.09 4.69 -10.39
N ARG A 113 17.10 5.57 -10.38
CA ARG A 113 17.47 6.36 -9.20
C ARG A 113 16.33 7.24 -8.65
N PRO A 114 15.53 7.95 -9.49
CA PRO A 114 14.41 8.75 -9.00
C PRO A 114 13.34 7.91 -8.29
N ALA A 115 12.93 6.79 -8.88
CA ALA A 115 11.96 5.89 -8.25
C ALA A 115 12.50 5.32 -6.94
N ARG A 116 13.75 4.83 -6.92
CA ARG A 116 14.40 4.34 -5.71
C ARG A 116 14.35 5.36 -4.57
N ARG A 117 14.72 6.63 -4.82
CA ARG A 117 14.72 7.68 -3.78
C ARG A 117 13.33 7.94 -3.23
N ARG A 118 12.31 7.99 -4.09
CA ARG A 118 10.92 8.18 -3.68
C ARG A 118 10.45 7.04 -2.77
N TRP A 119 10.70 5.79 -3.17
CA TRP A 119 10.32 4.63 -2.36
C TRP A 119 11.10 4.52 -1.05
N GLN A 120 12.39 4.92 -1.03
CA GLN A 120 13.14 5.01 0.22
C GLN A 120 12.56 6.07 1.17
N LEU A 121 12.18 7.23 0.65
CA LEU A 121 11.50 8.26 1.44
C LEU A 121 10.16 7.77 1.98
N ALA A 122 9.33 7.18 1.12
CA ALA A 122 8.04 6.61 1.53
C ALA A 122 8.22 5.56 2.64
N ARG A 123 9.22 4.67 2.52
CA ARG A 123 9.56 3.71 3.56
C ARG A 123 9.91 4.39 4.87
N THR A 124 10.77 5.41 4.84
CA THR A 124 11.18 6.14 6.05
C THR A 124 9.97 6.81 6.71
N VAL A 125 9.12 7.47 5.94
CA VAL A 125 7.89 8.10 6.45
C VAL A 125 6.95 7.02 7.01
N ALA A 126 6.78 5.88 6.34
CA ALA A 126 5.94 4.79 6.83
C ALA A 126 6.43 4.23 8.17
N VAL A 127 7.75 4.09 8.36
CA VAL A 127 8.33 3.69 9.66
C VAL A 127 8.06 4.75 10.73
N LEU A 128 8.23 6.03 10.41
CA LEU A 128 7.93 7.11 11.35
C LEU A 128 6.46 7.12 11.77
N VAL A 129 5.54 6.98 10.81
CA VAL A 129 4.10 6.89 11.08
C VAL A 129 3.77 5.67 11.95
N ALA A 130 4.41 4.53 11.71
CA ALA A 130 4.19 3.33 12.52
C ALA A 130 4.70 3.46 13.95
N VAL A 131 5.76 4.24 14.20
CA VAL A 131 6.35 4.42 15.53
C VAL A 131 5.74 5.61 16.28
N LEU A 132 5.22 6.61 15.58
CA LEU A 132 4.69 7.84 16.19
C LEU A 132 3.65 7.60 17.28
N PRO A 133 2.66 6.69 17.13
CA PRO A 133 1.70 6.38 18.19
C PRO A 133 2.32 5.82 19.46
N VAL A 134 3.48 5.18 19.39
CA VAL A 134 4.23 4.76 20.61
C VAL A 134 4.63 5.98 21.44
N LEU A 135 5.00 7.08 20.79
CA LEU A 135 5.31 8.35 21.47
C LEU A 135 4.05 9.03 21.97
N VAL A 136 2.97 9.00 21.21
CA VAL A 136 1.68 9.59 21.60
C VAL A 136 1.12 8.87 22.83
N TYR A 137 0.87 7.58 22.70
CA TYR A 137 0.18 6.81 23.76
C TYR A 137 1.13 6.27 24.84
N GLY A 138 2.39 5.98 24.49
CA GLY A 138 3.36 5.43 25.44
C GLY A 138 4.10 6.51 26.24
N ALA A 139 4.39 7.68 25.63
CA ALA A 139 5.09 8.78 26.30
C ALA A 139 4.16 9.95 26.69
N GLY A 140 2.85 9.84 26.45
CA GLY A 140 1.84 10.87 26.81
C GLY A 140 1.99 12.15 25.98
N LEU A 141 2.45 12.06 24.74
CA LEU A 141 2.60 13.22 23.83
C LEU A 141 1.34 13.42 22.99
N ASP A 142 0.18 13.54 23.62
CA ASP A 142 -1.14 13.61 22.98
C ASP A 142 -1.27 14.72 21.92
N ARG A 143 -0.47 15.78 22.05
CA ARG A 143 -0.43 16.86 21.06
C ARG A 143 0.05 16.44 19.67
N LEU A 144 0.71 15.29 19.57
CA LEU A 144 1.19 14.72 18.30
C LEU A 144 0.14 13.85 17.61
N GLU A 145 -0.96 13.50 18.28
CA GLU A 145 -2.00 12.65 17.73
C GLU A 145 -2.59 13.16 16.40
N PRO A 146 -3.04 14.44 16.29
CA PRO A 146 -3.54 14.94 15.00
C PRO A 146 -2.50 14.89 13.89
N LEU A 147 -1.23 15.13 14.24
CA LEU A 147 -0.13 15.03 13.28
C LEU A 147 0.07 13.59 12.78
N ALA A 148 -0.07 12.61 13.67
CA ALA A 148 0.05 11.19 13.31
C ALA A 148 -1.01 10.78 12.28
N PHE A 149 -2.27 11.18 12.47
CA PHE A 149 -3.35 10.90 11.52
C PHE A 149 -3.11 11.57 10.17
N VAL A 150 -2.80 12.87 10.15
CA VAL A 150 -2.53 13.60 8.90
C VAL A 150 -1.36 12.98 8.13
N LEU A 151 -0.29 12.57 8.82
CA LEU A 151 0.84 11.92 8.18
C LEU A 151 0.49 10.54 7.63
N ALA A 152 -0.37 9.78 8.31
CA ALA A 152 -0.85 8.49 7.84
C ALA A 152 -1.69 8.64 6.56
N ASP A 153 -2.61 9.59 6.52
CA ASP A 153 -3.46 9.87 5.35
C ASP A 153 -2.62 10.35 4.15
N LEU A 154 -1.69 11.26 4.39
CA LEU A 154 -0.78 11.74 3.33
C LEU A 154 0.13 10.62 2.82
N LEU A 155 0.59 9.73 3.70
CA LEU A 155 1.40 8.58 3.30
C LEU A 155 0.64 7.63 2.37
N ILE A 156 -0.60 7.25 2.73
CA ILE A 156 -1.40 6.33 1.91
C ILE A 156 -1.68 6.95 0.54
N LEU A 157 -2.04 8.22 0.50
CA LEU A 157 -2.26 8.95 -0.74
C LEU A 157 -0.98 9.00 -1.61
N ALA A 158 0.16 9.31 -1.00
CA ALA A 158 1.45 9.34 -1.68
C ALA A 158 1.81 7.96 -2.24
N VAL A 159 1.60 6.89 -1.47
CA VAL A 159 1.85 5.50 -1.93
C VAL A 159 0.95 5.16 -3.11
N ILE A 160 -0.35 5.47 -3.06
CA ILE A 160 -1.28 5.24 -4.17
C ILE A 160 -0.79 5.96 -5.44
N VAL A 161 -0.47 7.25 -5.34
CA VAL A 161 0.04 8.04 -6.47
C VAL A 161 1.34 7.44 -7.04
N MET A 162 2.27 7.06 -6.17
CA MET A 162 3.54 6.46 -6.59
C MET A 162 3.33 5.11 -7.28
N LEU A 163 2.41 4.27 -6.79
CA LEU A 163 2.04 3.01 -7.43
C LEU A 163 1.47 3.24 -8.84
N LEU A 164 0.60 4.23 -9.01
CA LEU A 164 0.02 4.58 -10.31
C LEU A 164 1.08 5.11 -11.28
N VAL A 165 1.99 5.97 -10.80
CA VAL A 165 3.09 6.54 -11.62
C VAL A 165 4.04 5.42 -12.08
N ASP A 166 4.39 4.50 -11.17
CA ASP A 166 5.37 3.45 -11.47
C ASP A 166 4.73 2.19 -12.10
N ALA A 167 3.39 2.09 -12.15
CA ALA A 167 2.68 0.97 -12.77
C ALA A 167 3.00 0.76 -14.26
N ARG A 168 3.47 1.80 -14.92
CA ARG A 168 3.87 1.77 -16.35
C ARG A 168 5.35 1.41 -16.54
N ARG A 169 6.12 1.29 -15.47
CA ARG A 169 7.54 0.99 -15.52
C ARG A 169 7.77 -0.49 -15.86
N PRO A 170 8.72 -0.84 -16.75
CA PRO A 170 8.99 -2.24 -17.10
C PRO A 170 9.37 -3.11 -15.90
N TRP A 171 10.16 -2.57 -14.96
CA TRP A 171 10.57 -3.27 -13.75
C TRP A 171 9.40 -3.57 -12.79
N ALA A 172 8.29 -2.84 -12.94
CA ALA A 172 7.06 -3.03 -12.16
C ALA A 172 6.02 -3.92 -12.87
N GLY A 173 6.38 -4.53 -14.01
CA GLY A 173 5.49 -5.36 -14.82
C GLY A 173 4.59 -4.54 -15.76
N GLY A 174 4.93 -3.28 -16.01
CA GLY A 174 4.30 -2.47 -17.06
C GLY A 174 4.76 -2.93 -18.45
N THR A 175 3.84 -2.98 -19.39
CA THR A 175 4.21 -3.16 -20.80
C THR A 175 4.66 -1.80 -21.36
N PRO A 176 5.88 -1.72 -21.95
CA PRO A 176 6.26 -0.54 -22.72
C PRO A 176 5.20 -0.32 -23.79
N ARG A 177 4.67 0.89 -23.92
CA ARG A 177 3.91 1.24 -25.11
C ARG A 177 4.92 1.30 -26.25
N ASP A 178 4.77 0.46 -27.24
CA ASP A 178 5.47 0.57 -28.53
C ASP A 178 4.98 1.85 -29.24
N PHE A 179 5.46 2.99 -28.76
CA PHE A 179 5.35 4.23 -29.51
C PHE A 179 6.42 4.20 -30.59
N GLY A 180 6.09 3.68 -31.75
CA GLY A 180 6.98 3.89 -32.90
C GLY A 180 7.27 2.74 -33.85
N ARG A 181 6.65 1.59 -33.76
CA ARG A 181 6.62 0.69 -34.91
C ARG A 181 5.52 1.16 -35.84
N SER A 182 5.92 1.98 -36.85
CA SER A 182 5.08 2.25 -38.02
C SER A 182 4.74 0.92 -38.68
N PRO A 183 3.49 0.70 -39.13
CA PRO A 183 3.15 -0.45 -39.98
C PRO A 183 4.03 -0.61 -41.23
N ALA A 184 4.72 0.44 -41.60
CA ALA A 184 5.65 0.46 -42.74
C ALA A 184 6.93 -0.38 -42.54
N ASP A 185 7.39 -0.55 -41.27
CA ASP A 185 8.61 -1.32 -41.00
C ASP A 185 8.37 -2.84 -41.00
N ALA A 186 7.12 -3.29 -40.97
CA ALA A 186 6.75 -4.71 -41.04
C ALA A 186 6.63 -5.23 -42.50
N ALA A 187 6.57 -4.37 -43.45
CA ALA A 187 6.37 -4.73 -44.89
C ALA A 187 7.67 -4.79 -45.71
N GLY A 188 8.82 -4.48 -45.12
CA GLY A 188 10.11 -4.38 -45.83
C GLY A 188 11.04 -5.58 -45.73
N GLY A 189 10.60 -6.70 -45.17
CA GLY A 189 11.40 -7.91 -44.95
C GLY A 189 10.91 -9.10 -45.79
N SER A 190 10.96 -9.03 -47.11
CA SER A 190 10.78 -10.18 -48.03
C SER A 190 11.93 -10.26 -49.00
#